data_35fcbb0e301918aadf50e28fecd7d6af
#
_entry.id   35fcbb0e301918aadf50e28fecd7d6af
#
_cell.length_a   1.000
_cell.length_b   1.000
_cell.length_c   1.000
_cell.angle_alpha   90.00
_cell.angle_beta   90.00
_cell.angle_gamma   90.00
#
_symmetry.space_group_name_H-M   'P 1'
#
loop_
_entity.id
_entity.type
_entity.pdbx_description
1 polymer ?
#
loop_
_entity_poly.entity_id
_entity_poly.type
_entity_poly.pdbx_seq_one_letter_code
_entity_poly.pdbx_strand_id
1 'polypeptide(L)'
;MTLKVSDIGEKELVKYIIANSKKITPDDTAVTPFLDLNLISTCDMLIQSRHFPKNMSYFDMGFKAVTVNVSDLAAMGAEPLGFLLSIAIPKDLEVDSFKQIIDGVFKACDYYSIPLIG
;
A
#
# COMPACT_ATOMS: atom_id res chain seq x y z
N MET A 1 -0.31 -19.30 30.43
CA MET A 1 -0.29 -17.92 29.98
C MET A 1 -0.42 -17.87 28.46
N THR A 2 -1.32 -17.08 27.93
CA THR A 2 -1.59 -17.01 26.51
C THR A 2 -0.76 -15.90 25.87
N LEU A 3 -0.01 -16.22 24.81
CA LEU A 3 0.74 -15.22 24.05
C LEU A 3 -0.20 -14.35 23.21
N LYS A 4 0.08 -13.07 23.17
CA LYS A 4 -0.62 -12.09 22.32
C LYS A 4 0.30 -11.67 21.18
N VAL A 5 -0.29 -11.15 20.11
CA VAL A 5 0.46 -10.61 18.96
C VAL A 5 1.51 -9.60 19.39
N SER A 6 1.17 -8.72 20.36
CA SER A 6 2.10 -7.74 20.91
C SER A 6 3.31 -8.35 21.62
N ASP A 7 3.21 -9.58 22.11
CA ASP A 7 4.31 -10.26 22.80
C ASP A 7 5.35 -10.83 21.81
N ILE A 8 4.93 -11.09 20.59
CA ILE A 8 5.74 -11.74 19.54
C ILE A 8 6.35 -10.70 18.60
N GLY A 9 5.53 -9.78 18.12
CA GLY A 9 5.94 -8.75 17.18
C GLY A 9 5.79 -9.15 15.72
N GLU A 10 5.76 -8.15 14.86
CA GLU A 10 5.50 -8.30 13.42
C GLU A 10 6.47 -9.27 12.73
N LYS A 11 7.75 -9.11 13.03
CA LYS A 11 8.81 -9.87 12.34
C LYS A 11 8.64 -11.39 12.47
N GLU A 12 8.33 -11.85 13.68
CA GLU A 12 8.11 -13.28 13.93
C GLU A 12 6.79 -13.77 13.36
N LEU A 13 5.75 -12.93 13.35
CA LEU A 13 4.47 -13.27 12.74
C LEU A 13 4.61 -13.41 11.22
N VAL A 14 5.37 -12.54 10.58
CA VAL A 14 5.67 -12.62 9.14
C VAL A 14 6.45 -13.89 8.83
N LYS A 15 7.43 -14.25 9.65
CA LYS A 15 8.18 -15.52 9.49
C LYS A 15 7.25 -16.74 9.52
N TYR A 16 6.26 -16.73 10.41
CA TYR A 16 5.26 -17.81 10.47
C TYR A 16 4.48 -17.93 9.16
N ILE A 17 4.05 -16.80 8.61
CA ILE A 17 3.31 -16.79 7.34
C ILE A 17 4.18 -17.34 6.21
N ILE A 18 5.42 -16.87 6.09
CA ILE A 18 6.36 -17.29 5.05
C ILE A 18 6.65 -18.80 5.16
N ALA A 19 6.88 -19.30 6.38
CA ALA A 19 7.18 -20.70 6.62
C ALA A 19 6.02 -21.64 6.23
N ASN A 20 4.78 -21.15 6.28
CA ASN A 20 3.58 -21.91 5.96
C ASN A 20 3.05 -21.65 4.54
N SER A 21 3.73 -20.82 3.76
CA SER A 21 3.39 -20.56 2.37
C SER A 21 4.50 -21.06 1.47
N LYS A 22 4.12 -21.71 0.37
CA LYS A 22 5.08 -22.24 -0.62
C LYS A 22 5.43 -21.22 -1.71
N LYS A 23 4.75 -20.07 -1.73
CA LYS A 23 4.83 -19.10 -2.84
C LYS A 23 5.34 -17.73 -2.43
N ILE A 24 5.51 -17.47 -1.14
CA ILE A 24 5.98 -16.17 -0.68
C ILE A 24 7.50 -16.15 -0.69
N THR A 25 8.07 -15.22 -1.43
CA THR A 25 9.50 -14.87 -1.38
C THR A 25 9.62 -13.52 -0.68
N PRO A 26 10.43 -13.40 0.39
CA PRO A 26 10.63 -12.12 1.05
C PRO A 26 11.30 -11.11 0.11
N ASP A 27 10.55 -10.08 -0.28
CA ASP A 27 11.03 -8.99 -1.13
C ASP A 27 10.09 -7.80 -0.98
N ASP A 28 10.41 -6.66 -1.61
CA ASP A 28 9.60 -5.46 -1.60
C ASP A 28 8.25 -5.66 -2.31
N THR A 29 8.20 -6.62 -3.23
CA THR A 29 6.99 -6.92 -4.01
C THR A 29 6.77 -8.41 -4.11
N ALA A 30 5.56 -8.80 -4.50
CA ALA A 30 5.26 -10.16 -4.95
C ALA A 30 5.55 -10.29 -6.45
N VAL A 31 6.18 -11.39 -6.84
CA VAL A 31 6.45 -11.70 -8.25
C VAL A 31 5.68 -12.96 -8.62
N THR A 32 4.78 -12.85 -9.59
CA THR A 32 3.96 -13.95 -10.06
C THR A 32 4.20 -14.18 -11.55
N PRO A 33 4.70 -15.36 -11.95
CA PRO A 33 4.79 -15.68 -13.38
C PRO A 33 3.41 -15.71 -14.02
N PHE A 34 3.30 -15.05 -15.16
CA PHE A 34 2.06 -15.03 -15.95
C PHE A 34 2.42 -15.02 -17.43
N LEU A 35 2.07 -16.10 -18.15
CA LEU A 35 2.51 -16.36 -19.53
C LEU A 35 4.05 -16.32 -19.59
N ASP A 36 4.63 -15.55 -20.47
CA ASP A 36 6.09 -15.35 -20.61
C ASP A 36 6.60 -14.08 -19.87
N LEU A 37 5.76 -13.50 -19.00
CA LEU A 37 6.07 -12.31 -18.23
C LEU A 37 6.03 -12.59 -16.73
N ASN A 38 6.50 -11.63 -15.95
CA ASN A 38 6.33 -11.62 -14.49
C ASN A 38 5.41 -10.48 -14.09
N LEU A 39 4.35 -10.81 -13.34
CA LEU A 39 3.48 -9.80 -12.75
C LEU A 39 4.05 -9.41 -11.39
N ILE A 40 4.33 -8.13 -11.22
CA ILE A 40 4.85 -7.57 -9.97
C ILE A 40 3.69 -6.90 -9.25
N SER A 41 3.46 -7.28 -7.99
CA SER A 41 2.39 -6.72 -7.16
C SER A 41 2.92 -6.25 -5.83
N THR A 42 2.42 -5.11 -5.36
CA THR A 42 2.72 -4.60 -4.03
C THR A 42 1.50 -3.92 -3.44
N CYS A 43 1.42 -3.88 -2.13
CA CYS A 43 0.45 -3.06 -1.42
C CYS A 43 1.04 -2.62 -0.08
N ASP A 44 0.73 -1.40 0.31
CA ASP A 44 1.11 -0.84 1.59
C ASP A 44 -0.12 -0.28 2.29
N MET A 45 -0.19 -0.51 3.60
CA MET A 45 -1.21 0.10 4.44
C MET A 45 -0.60 1.27 5.19
N LEU A 46 -1.20 2.45 5.03
CA LEU A 46 -0.80 3.66 5.76
C LEU A 46 -1.84 3.99 6.83
N ILE A 47 -1.37 4.23 8.03
CA ILE A 47 -2.19 4.57 9.19
C ILE A 47 -1.90 6.02 9.56
N GLN A 48 -2.95 6.85 9.69
CA GLN A 48 -2.82 8.29 9.91
C GLN A 48 -1.91 8.64 11.08
N SER A 49 -2.05 7.97 12.22
CA SER A 49 -1.28 8.26 13.42
C SER A 49 0.19 7.83 13.35
N ARG A 50 0.56 6.98 12.39
CA ARG A 50 1.90 6.39 12.30
C ARG A 50 2.68 6.84 11.08
N HIS A 51 2.00 7.06 9.96
CA HIS A 51 2.65 7.26 8.65
C HIS A 51 2.54 8.67 8.13
N PHE A 52 1.71 9.51 8.78
CA PHE A 52 1.50 10.89 8.34
C PHE A 52 1.81 11.87 9.48
N PRO A 53 2.57 12.93 9.22
CA PRO A 53 2.72 14.03 10.18
C PRO A 53 1.36 14.65 10.51
N LYS A 54 1.21 15.17 11.74
CA LYS A 54 -0.05 15.77 12.20
C LYS A 54 -0.55 16.92 11.32
N ASN A 55 0.35 17.65 10.69
CA ASN A 55 0.05 18.80 9.86
C ASN A 55 -0.02 18.48 8.35
N MET A 56 0.05 17.23 8.00
CA MET A 56 -0.09 16.83 6.59
C MET A 56 -1.54 17.00 6.15
N SER A 57 -1.75 17.60 4.98
CA SER A 57 -3.08 17.76 4.41
C SER A 57 -3.67 16.42 3.98
N TYR A 58 -5.00 16.35 3.92
CA TYR A 58 -5.68 15.16 3.40
C TYR A 58 -5.32 14.87 1.95
N PHE A 59 -5.14 15.92 1.14
CA PHE A 59 -4.66 15.78 -0.23
C PHE A 59 -3.29 15.09 -0.27
N ASP A 60 -2.35 15.54 0.56
CA ASP A 60 -1.00 14.96 0.60
C ASP A 60 -1.01 13.52 1.10
N MET A 61 -1.92 13.17 2.01
CA MET A 61 -2.10 11.79 2.46
C MET A 61 -2.48 10.88 1.28
N GLY A 62 -3.44 11.31 0.46
CA GLY A 62 -3.86 10.58 -0.73
C GLY A 62 -2.73 10.45 -1.75
N PHE A 63 -2.00 11.52 -2.00
CA PHE A 63 -0.85 11.52 -2.90
C PHE A 63 0.23 10.54 -2.42
N LYS A 64 0.57 10.60 -1.13
CA LYS A 64 1.57 9.71 -0.52
C LYS A 64 1.18 8.24 -0.62
N ALA A 65 -0.10 7.92 -0.46
CA ALA A 65 -0.58 6.54 -0.56
C ALA A 65 -0.25 5.91 -1.91
N VAL A 66 -0.33 6.67 -2.98
CA VAL A 66 0.08 6.20 -4.31
C VAL A 66 1.61 6.15 -4.42
N THR A 67 2.29 7.18 -3.97
CA THR A 67 3.75 7.31 -4.10
C THR A 67 4.51 6.14 -3.45
N VAL A 68 4.10 5.71 -2.25
CA VAL A 68 4.81 4.61 -1.56
C VAL A 68 4.72 3.30 -2.34
N ASN A 69 3.60 3.05 -2.99
CA ASN A 69 3.43 1.85 -3.82
C ASN A 69 4.20 1.95 -5.14
N VAL A 70 4.19 3.11 -5.78
CA VAL A 70 4.96 3.35 -7.00
C VAL A 70 6.45 3.21 -6.73
N SER A 71 6.92 3.67 -5.58
CA SER A 71 8.32 3.54 -5.17
C SER A 71 8.76 2.07 -5.12
N ASP A 72 7.93 1.18 -4.58
CA ASP A 72 8.25 -0.24 -4.51
C ASP A 72 8.31 -0.88 -5.91
N LEU A 73 7.40 -0.51 -6.80
CA LEU A 73 7.45 -0.96 -8.20
C LEU A 73 8.70 -0.46 -8.92
N ALA A 74 9.06 0.81 -8.70
CA ALA A 74 10.26 1.39 -9.29
C ALA A 74 11.53 0.68 -8.83
N ALA A 75 11.60 0.29 -7.55
CA ALA A 75 12.71 -0.47 -6.99
C ALA A 75 12.91 -1.81 -7.69
N MET A 76 11.84 -2.41 -8.21
CA MET A 76 11.86 -3.67 -8.95
C MET A 76 12.03 -3.47 -10.47
N GLY A 77 12.13 -2.23 -10.94
CA GLY A 77 12.19 -1.93 -12.37
C GLY A 77 10.91 -2.26 -13.13
N ALA A 78 9.78 -2.34 -12.42
CA ALA A 78 8.50 -2.71 -13.01
C ALA A 78 7.79 -1.50 -13.61
N GLU A 79 7.06 -1.74 -14.72
CA GLU A 79 6.20 -0.74 -15.33
C GLU A 79 4.80 -0.85 -14.73
N PRO A 80 4.24 0.24 -14.15
CA PRO A 80 2.93 0.18 -13.52
C PRO A 80 1.81 -0.03 -14.54
N LEU A 81 0.87 -0.92 -14.22
CA LEU A 81 -0.30 -1.19 -15.05
C LEU A 81 -1.58 -0.57 -14.50
N GLY A 82 -1.69 -0.46 -13.18
CA GLY A 82 -2.87 0.08 -12.53
C GLY A 82 -2.72 0.16 -11.02
N PHE A 83 -3.62 0.89 -10.39
CA PHE A 83 -3.65 1.09 -8.94
C PHE A 83 -5.00 0.63 -8.39
N LEU A 84 -4.95 -0.16 -7.33
CA LEU A 84 -6.12 -0.57 -6.55
C LEU A 84 -6.10 0.18 -5.23
N LEU A 85 -7.24 0.80 -4.87
CA LEU A 85 -7.37 1.56 -3.62
C LEU A 85 -8.23 0.79 -2.63
N SER A 86 -7.65 0.51 -1.47
CA SER A 86 -8.40 0.04 -0.31
C SER A 86 -8.24 1.09 0.79
N ILE A 87 -9.36 1.60 1.30
CA ILE A 87 -9.33 2.69 2.27
C ILE A 87 -10.28 2.42 3.43
N ALA A 88 -9.81 2.63 4.64
CA ALA A 88 -10.62 2.62 5.85
C ALA A 88 -10.57 4.02 6.46
N ILE A 89 -11.72 4.60 6.69
CA ILE A 89 -11.86 5.96 7.21
C ILE A 89 -12.78 5.99 8.42
N PRO A 90 -12.60 6.93 9.36
CA PRO A 90 -13.55 7.13 10.45
C PRO A 90 -14.93 7.50 9.91
N LYS A 91 -15.97 6.98 10.51
CA LYS A 91 -17.36 7.26 10.08
C LYS A 91 -17.77 8.73 10.24
N ASP A 92 -17.05 9.46 11.10
CA ASP A 92 -17.27 10.88 11.37
C ASP A 92 -16.35 11.81 10.58
N LEU A 93 -15.55 11.25 9.67
CA LEU A 93 -14.73 12.07 8.77
C LEU A 93 -15.65 12.93 7.89
N GLU A 94 -15.33 14.20 7.76
CA GLU A 94 -16.08 15.09 6.88
C GLU A 94 -15.94 14.66 5.42
N VAL A 95 -17.03 14.76 4.65
CA VAL A 95 -17.03 14.38 3.23
C VAL A 95 -16.01 15.20 2.44
N ASP A 96 -15.86 16.49 2.74
CA ASP A 96 -14.85 17.32 2.06
C ASP A 96 -13.44 16.82 2.32
N SER A 97 -13.14 16.34 3.52
CA SER A 97 -11.84 15.75 3.84
C SER A 97 -11.61 14.46 3.04
N PHE A 98 -12.62 13.61 2.95
CA PHE A 98 -12.59 12.41 2.12
C PHE A 98 -12.30 12.76 0.64
N LYS A 99 -13.01 13.76 0.11
CA LYS A 99 -12.79 14.21 -1.27
C LYS A 99 -11.37 14.69 -1.51
N GLN A 100 -10.77 15.39 -0.53
CA GLN A 100 -9.39 15.84 -0.61
C GLN A 100 -8.41 14.66 -0.70
N ILE A 101 -8.63 13.61 0.08
CA ILE A 101 -7.81 12.38 0.02
C ILE A 101 -7.90 11.79 -1.40
N ILE A 102 -9.09 11.65 -1.93
CA ILE A 102 -9.31 11.07 -3.26
C ILE A 102 -8.72 11.96 -4.35
N ASP A 103 -8.84 13.27 -4.23
CA ASP A 103 -8.20 14.21 -5.17
C ASP A 103 -6.67 14.02 -5.19
N GLY A 104 -6.07 13.81 -4.02
CA GLY A 104 -4.65 13.49 -3.90
C GLY A 104 -4.28 12.18 -4.58
N VAL A 105 -5.11 11.15 -4.41
CA VAL A 105 -4.93 9.85 -5.09
C VAL A 105 -4.97 10.04 -6.62
N PHE A 106 -6.00 10.73 -7.13
CA PHE A 106 -6.12 10.97 -8.57
C PHE A 106 -4.96 11.81 -9.12
N LYS A 107 -4.53 12.82 -8.38
CA LYS A 107 -3.39 13.66 -8.79
C LYS A 107 -2.11 12.83 -8.90
N ALA A 108 -1.86 11.97 -7.94
CA ALA A 108 -0.69 11.09 -7.96
C ALA A 108 -0.78 10.08 -9.11
N CYS A 109 -1.95 9.50 -9.33
CA CYS A 109 -2.16 8.58 -10.46
C CYS A 109 -1.87 9.27 -11.79
N ASP A 110 -2.31 10.52 -11.96
CA ASP A 110 -2.00 11.31 -13.15
C ASP A 110 -0.50 11.60 -13.26
N TYR A 111 0.11 11.99 -12.14
CA TYR A 111 1.54 12.32 -12.11
C TYR A 111 2.40 11.12 -12.52
N TYR A 112 2.06 9.92 -12.05
CA TYR A 112 2.80 8.70 -12.36
C TYR A 112 2.28 7.96 -13.59
N SER A 113 1.26 8.47 -14.25
CA SER A 113 0.62 7.84 -15.42
C SER A 113 0.11 6.43 -15.13
N ILE A 114 -0.54 6.26 -13.98
CA ILE A 114 -1.11 4.98 -13.54
C ILE A 114 -2.62 5.14 -13.39
N PRO A 115 -3.46 4.35 -14.07
CA PRO A 115 -4.89 4.44 -13.86
C PRO A 115 -5.32 3.83 -12.52
N LEU A 116 -6.27 4.48 -11.86
CA LEU A 116 -7.01 3.87 -10.76
C LEU A 116 -8.04 2.91 -11.36
N ILE A 117 -7.91 1.62 -11.07
CA ILE A 117 -8.72 0.58 -11.73
C ILE A 117 -9.70 -0.13 -10.80
N GLY A 118 -9.63 0.16 -9.50
CA GLY A 118 -10.56 -0.43 -8.55
C GLY A 118 -10.27 -0.03 -7.12
#